data_54b14566b9a38152ba94aaaaa8e1a830
#
_entry.id   54b14566b9a38152ba94aaaaa8e1a830
#
_cell.length_a   1.000
_cell.length_b   1.000
_cell.length_c   1.000
_cell.angle_alpha   90.00
_cell.angle_beta   90.00
_cell.angle_gamma   90.00
#
_symmetry.space_group_name_H-M   'P 1'
#
loop_
_entity.id
_entity.type
_entity.pdbx_description
1 polymer ?
#
loop_
_entity_poly.entity_id
_entity_poly.type
_entity_poly.pdbx_seq_one_letter_code
_entity_poly.pdbx_strand_id
1 'polypeptide(L)'
;PDLRALGRAAREARALLVVDNTVASAFGCNPLRLGAALSLEALDRVCAGEAPRKLVAASVARSQLKRHRVDAAAECAHALLEGSGLAALDLSSDEAEVLEHGLETLDTRMQAHFDRARALAEYLAANEMVCNVRYPGLTSHPDHAVATGILEHGFGPAVEFDLIDRTAGELIEALPDEFRTSPAGGAITRLSAPRGKQGSTIRLFAGTDDPLIVAATLDNALRNLATL
;
A
#
# COMPACT_ATOMS: atom_id res chain seq x y z
N PRO A 1 -1.39 8.19 -9.30
CA PRO A 1 -2.32 9.10 -9.96
C PRO A 1 -2.41 10.45 -9.24
N ASP A 2 -2.69 11.53 -9.99
CA ASP A 2 -2.95 12.86 -9.41
C ASP A 2 -4.39 12.93 -8.84
N LEU A 3 -4.52 12.78 -7.53
CA LEU A 3 -5.83 12.82 -6.85
C LEU A 3 -6.52 14.18 -6.96
N ARG A 4 -5.76 15.30 -7.03
CA ARG A 4 -6.35 16.62 -7.22
C ARG A 4 -6.97 16.76 -8.62
N ALA A 5 -6.30 16.26 -9.65
CA ALA A 5 -6.83 16.24 -11.02
C ALA A 5 -8.07 15.34 -11.11
N LEU A 6 -8.00 14.13 -10.53
CA LEU A 6 -9.15 13.21 -10.48
C LEU A 6 -10.34 13.81 -9.71
N GLY A 7 -10.09 14.49 -8.59
CA GLY A 7 -11.14 15.18 -7.82
C GLY A 7 -11.80 16.32 -8.61
N ARG A 8 -11.06 17.06 -9.45
CA ARG A 8 -11.64 18.04 -10.36
C ARG A 8 -12.50 17.38 -11.43
N ALA A 9 -11.97 16.36 -12.11
CA ALA A 9 -12.70 15.63 -13.14
C ALA A 9 -14.00 14.98 -12.60
N ALA A 10 -13.95 14.39 -11.41
CA ALA A 10 -15.12 13.82 -10.76
C ALA A 10 -16.20 14.89 -10.46
N ARG A 11 -15.78 16.09 -10.04
CA ARG A 11 -16.73 17.20 -9.83
C ARG A 11 -17.40 17.65 -11.13
N GLU A 12 -16.63 17.79 -12.20
CA GLU A 12 -17.11 18.16 -13.53
C GLU A 12 -18.08 17.12 -14.09
N ALA A 13 -17.75 15.84 -13.91
CA ALA A 13 -18.59 14.71 -14.31
C ALA A 13 -19.80 14.46 -13.38
N ARG A 14 -19.93 15.23 -12.29
CA ARG A 14 -20.94 15.01 -11.22
C ARG A 14 -20.84 13.61 -10.59
N ALA A 15 -19.65 12.99 -10.60
CA ALA A 15 -19.35 11.70 -10.00
C ALA A 15 -18.73 11.85 -8.60
N LEU A 16 -18.74 10.79 -7.82
CA LEU A 16 -18.02 10.67 -6.56
C LEU A 16 -16.66 10.04 -6.84
N LEU A 17 -15.58 10.66 -6.35
CA LEU A 17 -14.28 10.02 -6.32
C LEU A 17 -14.16 9.20 -5.03
N VAL A 18 -14.03 7.89 -5.20
CA VAL A 18 -13.75 6.93 -4.12
C VAL A 18 -12.28 6.53 -4.23
N VAL A 19 -11.56 6.58 -3.13
CA VAL A 19 -10.13 6.22 -3.08
C VAL A 19 -9.90 5.13 -2.05
N ASP A 20 -9.32 4.01 -2.48
CA ASP A 20 -8.74 3.01 -1.58
C ASP A 20 -7.35 3.51 -1.14
N ASN A 21 -7.25 3.90 0.12
CA ASN A 21 -6.05 4.45 0.75
C ASN A 21 -5.28 3.43 1.60
N THR A 22 -5.62 2.15 1.49
CA THR A 22 -5.09 1.08 2.35
C THR A 22 -3.56 1.04 2.39
N VAL A 23 -2.88 1.28 1.27
CA VAL A 23 -1.42 1.14 1.17
C VAL A 23 -0.68 2.32 1.77
N ALA A 24 -1.14 3.55 1.49
CA ALA A 24 -0.52 4.76 2.03
C ALA A 24 -0.97 5.05 3.47
N SER A 25 -2.16 4.58 3.83
CA SER A 25 -2.92 4.89 5.03
C SER A 25 -3.17 6.40 5.22
N ALA A 26 -3.90 6.76 6.26
CA ALA A 26 -4.08 8.16 6.64
C ALA A 26 -2.75 8.85 7.02
N PHE A 27 -1.70 8.09 7.34
CA PHE A 27 -0.36 8.59 7.59
C PHE A 27 0.29 9.17 6.33
N GLY A 28 0.25 8.44 5.21
CA GLY A 28 0.98 8.81 3.99
C GLY A 28 0.16 9.60 2.98
N CYS A 29 -1.18 9.60 3.10
CA CYS A 29 -2.06 10.33 2.18
C CYS A 29 -3.40 10.67 2.82
N ASN A 30 -3.92 11.86 2.55
CA ASN A 30 -5.27 12.25 2.93
C ASN A 30 -6.13 12.52 1.67
N PRO A 31 -6.76 11.49 1.08
CA PRO A 31 -7.54 11.63 -0.16
C PRO A 31 -8.70 12.63 -0.05
N LEU A 32 -9.31 12.75 1.12
CA LEU A 32 -10.43 13.66 1.34
C LEU A 32 -10.01 15.13 1.17
N ARG A 33 -8.80 15.50 1.60
CA ARG A 33 -8.23 16.85 1.36
C ARG A 33 -7.84 17.07 -0.10
N LEU A 34 -7.64 16.00 -0.86
CA LEU A 34 -7.25 16.05 -2.26
C LEU A 34 -8.44 15.98 -3.24
N GLY A 35 -9.66 15.93 -2.72
CA GLY A 35 -10.89 16.02 -3.50
C GLY A 35 -11.67 14.71 -3.63
N ALA A 36 -11.29 13.65 -2.95
CA ALA A 36 -12.10 12.46 -2.81
C ALA A 36 -13.37 12.75 -1.99
N ALA A 37 -14.47 12.11 -2.36
CA ALA A 37 -15.72 12.14 -1.62
C ALA A 37 -15.72 11.07 -0.51
N LEU A 38 -15.06 9.95 -0.78
CA LEU A 38 -14.98 8.80 0.11
C LEU A 38 -13.54 8.26 0.08
N SER A 39 -12.98 7.97 1.26
CA SER A 39 -11.75 7.22 1.44
C SER A 39 -12.07 5.90 2.11
N LEU A 40 -11.59 4.81 1.54
CA LEU A 40 -11.64 3.46 2.11
C LEU A 40 -10.25 3.07 2.60
N GLU A 41 -10.18 2.39 3.74
CA GLU A 41 -8.92 1.92 4.30
C GLU A 41 -9.14 0.57 5.00
N ALA A 42 -8.39 -0.46 4.60
CA ALA A 42 -8.39 -1.74 5.28
C ALA A 42 -7.55 -1.65 6.56
N LEU A 43 -8.21 -1.65 7.71
CA LEU A 43 -7.58 -1.47 9.01
C LEU A 43 -6.80 -2.70 9.49
N ASP A 44 -7.20 -3.89 9.03
CA ASP A 44 -6.56 -5.17 9.35
C ASP A 44 -5.17 -5.37 8.75
N ARG A 45 -4.72 -4.42 7.92
CA ARG A 45 -3.41 -4.48 7.29
C ARG A 45 -2.40 -3.59 8.01
N VAL A 46 -2.20 -2.37 7.49
CA VAL A 46 -1.19 -1.45 8.03
C VAL A 46 -1.64 -0.75 9.29
N CYS A 47 -2.92 -0.42 9.43
CA CYS A 47 -3.41 0.35 10.57
C CYS A 47 -3.35 -0.43 11.88
N ALA A 48 -3.91 -1.62 11.93
CA ALA A 48 -3.94 -2.43 13.13
C ALA A 48 -2.66 -3.26 13.36
N GLY A 49 -1.78 -3.34 12.34
CA GLY A 49 -0.63 -4.24 12.38
C GLY A 49 -1.03 -5.69 12.12
N GLU A 50 -1.68 -6.35 13.06
CA GLU A 50 -2.15 -7.74 12.96
C GLU A 50 -3.56 -7.88 13.54
N ALA A 51 -4.58 -7.51 12.80
CA ALA A 51 -5.95 -7.74 13.22
C ALA A 51 -6.41 -9.16 12.89
N PRO A 52 -7.18 -9.82 13.77
CA PRO A 52 -7.62 -11.21 13.58
C PRO A 52 -8.65 -11.36 12.45
N ARG A 53 -9.31 -10.29 12.07
CA ARG A 53 -10.30 -10.29 10.97
C ARG A 53 -10.18 -9.05 10.11
N LYS A 54 -10.81 -9.09 8.92
CA LYS A 54 -10.86 -7.96 8.00
C LYS A 54 -11.72 -6.84 8.56
N LEU A 55 -11.13 -5.66 8.64
CA LEU A 55 -11.77 -4.41 9.06
C LEU A 55 -11.57 -3.37 7.96
N VAL A 56 -12.61 -2.59 7.67
CA VAL A 56 -12.57 -1.50 6.70
C VAL A 56 -13.16 -0.22 7.30
N ALA A 57 -12.40 0.86 7.25
CA ALA A 57 -12.91 2.19 7.52
C ALA A 57 -13.39 2.86 6.23
N ALA A 58 -14.52 3.53 6.28
CA ALA A 58 -15.05 4.36 5.21
C ALA A 58 -15.25 5.79 5.73
N SER A 59 -14.44 6.73 5.25
CA SER A 59 -14.42 8.13 5.69
C SER A 59 -14.99 9.06 4.62
N VAL A 60 -15.87 9.98 5.01
CA VAL A 60 -16.56 10.93 4.11
C VAL A 60 -16.10 12.36 4.38
N ALA A 61 -15.88 13.14 3.31
CA ALA A 61 -15.42 14.53 3.35
C ALA A 61 -16.57 15.51 3.71
N ARG A 62 -17.08 15.49 4.93
CA ARG A 62 -18.23 16.32 5.34
C ARG A 62 -18.01 17.82 5.20
N SER A 63 -16.79 18.33 5.45
CA SER A 63 -16.48 19.76 5.42
C SER A 63 -16.20 20.31 4.03
N GLN A 64 -15.96 19.45 3.04
CA GLN A 64 -15.50 19.85 1.70
C GLN A 64 -16.55 19.64 0.61
N LEU A 65 -17.64 18.95 0.93
CA LEU A 65 -18.70 18.65 0.01
C LEU A 65 -19.97 19.46 0.35
N LYS A 66 -20.76 19.81 -0.68
CA LYS A 66 -22.12 20.28 -0.48
C LYS A 66 -22.94 19.16 0.17
N ARG A 67 -23.96 19.52 0.98
CA ARG A 67 -24.75 18.56 1.78
C ARG A 67 -25.24 17.35 0.98
N HIS A 68 -25.85 17.56 -0.19
CA HIS A 68 -26.33 16.47 -1.05
C HIS A 68 -25.24 15.52 -1.55
N ARG A 69 -23.96 15.97 -1.65
CA ARG A 69 -22.83 15.11 -2.01
C ARG A 69 -22.28 14.36 -0.81
N VAL A 70 -22.40 14.91 0.38
CA VAL A 70 -22.09 14.21 1.63
C VAL A 70 -23.05 13.06 1.83
N ASP A 71 -24.34 13.30 1.63
CA ASP A 71 -25.37 12.28 1.77
C ASP A 71 -25.15 11.15 0.75
N ALA A 72 -24.93 11.48 -0.53
CA ALA A 72 -24.61 10.49 -1.57
C ALA A 72 -23.31 9.71 -1.29
N ALA A 73 -22.29 10.34 -0.73
CA ALA A 73 -21.05 9.66 -0.36
C ALA A 73 -21.26 8.72 0.84
N ALA A 74 -22.07 9.12 1.79
CA ALA A 74 -22.44 8.28 2.94
C ALA A 74 -23.29 7.07 2.51
N GLU A 75 -24.25 7.26 1.61
CA GLU A 75 -25.04 6.18 1.00
C GLU A 75 -24.14 5.20 0.22
N CYS A 76 -23.19 5.73 -0.57
CA CYS A 76 -22.21 4.92 -1.28
C CYS A 76 -21.34 4.10 -0.33
N ALA A 77 -20.85 4.71 0.76
CA ALA A 77 -20.07 4.01 1.77
C ALA A 77 -20.87 2.86 2.41
N HIS A 78 -22.13 3.13 2.75
CA HIS A 78 -23.03 2.13 3.35
C HIS A 78 -23.28 0.96 2.39
N ALA A 79 -23.61 1.25 1.14
CA ALA A 79 -23.83 0.23 0.11
C ALA A 79 -22.58 -0.62 -0.17
N LEU A 80 -21.38 -0.01 -0.15
CA LEU A 80 -20.13 -0.75 -0.30
C LEU A 80 -19.86 -1.69 0.87
N LEU A 81 -20.10 -1.23 2.10
CA LEU A 81 -19.93 -2.05 3.30
C LEU A 81 -20.94 -3.19 3.36
N GLU A 82 -22.22 -2.94 3.06
CA GLU A 82 -23.25 -3.99 2.98
C GLU A 82 -22.96 -4.99 1.87
N GLY A 83 -22.64 -4.50 0.65
CA GLY A 83 -22.37 -5.36 -0.50
C GLY A 83 -21.10 -6.21 -0.36
N SER A 84 -20.16 -5.81 0.49
CA SER A 84 -18.95 -6.59 0.78
C SER A 84 -19.17 -7.76 1.76
N GLY A 85 -20.37 -7.88 2.34
CA GLY A 85 -20.66 -8.83 3.41
C GLY A 85 -20.01 -8.47 4.76
N LEU A 86 -19.38 -7.30 4.84
CA LEU A 86 -18.88 -6.71 6.08
C LEU A 86 -20.04 -5.99 6.77
N ALA A 87 -20.97 -6.75 7.34
CA ALA A 87 -22.09 -6.21 8.11
C ALA A 87 -21.58 -5.31 9.25
N ALA A 88 -22.43 -4.39 9.71
CA ALA A 88 -22.13 -3.49 10.82
C ALA A 88 -21.44 -4.24 11.96
N LEU A 89 -20.26 -3.76 12.33
CA LEU A 89 -19.36 -4.51 13.19
C LEU A 89 -19.61 -4.12 14.64
N ASP A 90 -20.12 -5.07 15.39
CA ASP A 90 -19.86 -5.10 16.82
C ASP A 90 -18.42 -5.63 17.00
N LEU A 91 -17.49 -4.72 17.27
CA LEU A 91 -16.15 -5.09 17.68
C LEU A 91 -16.25 -5.68 19.10
N SER A 92 -15.64 -6.84 19.32
CA SER A 92 -15.39 -7.32 20.67
C SER A 92 -14.40 -6.37 21.38
N SER A 93 -14.38 -6.41 22.71
CA SER A 93 -13.43 -5.60 23.51
C SER A 93 -11.98 -5.88 23.09
N ASP A 94 -11.62 -7.14 22.85
CA ASP A 94 -10.29 -7.57 22.47
C ASP A 94 -9.90 -7.03 21.07
N GLU A 95 -10.83 -7.04 20.12
CA GLU A 95 -10.60 -6.48 18.78
C GLU A 95 -10.46 -4.96 18.80
N ALA A 96 -11.21 -4.29 19.66
CA ALA A 96 -11.09 -2.84 19.85
C ALA A 96 -9.72 -2.48 20.45
N GLU A 97 -9.24 -3.25 21.43
CA GLU A 97 -7.92 -3.06 22.03
C GLU A 97 -6.77 -3.27 21.02
N VAL A 98 -6.85 -4.31 20.19
CA VAL A 98 -5.88 -4.54 19.11
C VAL A 98 -5.85 -3.37 18.13
N LEU A 99 -7.03 -2.86 17.75
CA LEU A 99 -7.11 -1.72 16.83
C LEU A 99 -6.57 -0.43 17.47
N GLU A 100 -6.91 -0.16 18.73
CA GLU A 100 -6.42 1.00 19.49
C GLU A 100 -4.89 0.98 19.58
N HIS A 101 -4.30 -0.13 19.99
CA HIS A 101 -2.85 -0.29 20.04
C HIS A 101 -2.20 -0.15 18.65
N GLY A 102 -2.84 -0.71 17.61
CA GLY A 102 -2.39 -0.55 16.24
C GLY A 102 -2.37 0.92 15.79
N LEU A 103 -3.38 1.70 16.17
CA LEU A 103 -3.46 3.13 15.86
C LEU A 103 -2.44 3.95 16.65
N GLU A 104 -2.18 3.64 17.92
CA GLU A 104 -1.16 4.31 18.74
C GLU A 104 0.26 4.18 18.14
N THR A 105 0.55 3.04 17.53
CA THR A 105 1.88 2.75 16.95
C THR A 105 1.96 3.05 15.45
N LEU A 106 0.86 3.49 14.82
CA LEU A 106 0.73 3.64 13.36
C LEU A 106 1.83 4.51 12.77
N ASP A 107 2.04 5.71 13.30
CA ASP A 107 2.99 6.68 12.75
C ASP A 107 4.41 6.12 12.74
N THR A 108 4.84 5.51 13.84
CA THR A 108 6.18 4.92 13.95
C THR A 108 6.36 3.74 13.00
N ARG A 109 5.36 2.87 12.89
CA ARG A 109 5.41 1.70 11.98
C ARG A 109 5.38 2.14 10.51
N MET A 110 4.49 3.06 10.16
CA MET A 110 4.38 3.54 8.79
C MET A 110 5.63 4.28 8.34
N GLN A 111 6.25 5.10 9.21
CA GLN A 111 7.53 5.73 8.90
C GLN A 111 8.61 4.68 8.63
N ALA A 112 8.69 3.64 9.46
CA ALA A 112 9.62 2.55 9.26
C ALA A 112 9.39 1.82 7.92
N HIS A 113 8.14 1.52 7.56
CA HIS A 113 7.80 0.93 6.25
C HIS A 113 8.24 1.80 5.07
N PHE A 114 8.01 3.13 5.16
CA PHE A 114 8.35 4.06 4.07
C PHE A 114 9.86 4.21 3.90
N ASP A 115 10.61 4.34 5.00
CA ASP A 115 12.07 4.46 4.98
C ASP A 115 12.73 3.22 4.42
N ARG A 116 12.23 2.03 4.79
CA ARG A 116 12.74 0.76 4.29
C ARG A 116 12.39 0.53 2.83
N ALA A 117 11.18 0.88 2.42
CA ALA A 117 10.79 0.81 1.01
C ALA A 117 11.67 1.69 0.13
N ARG A 118 12.03 2.89 0.61
CA ARG A 118 12.96 3.78 -0.08
C ARG A 118 14.34 3.16 -0.20
N ALA A 119 14.91 2.67 0.89
CA ALA A 119 16.22 2.02 0.88
C ALA A 119 16.26 0.81 -0.07
N LEU A 120 15.21 -0.04 -0.03
CA LEU A 120 15.11 -1.19 -0.92
C LEU A 120 14.89 -0.79 -2.39
N ALA A 121 14.16 0.29 -2.66
CA ALA A 121 13.99 0.79 -4.03
C ALA A 121 15.31 1.33 -4.61
N GLU A 122 16.11 2.04 -3.80
CA GLU A 122 17.44 2.53 -4.19
C GLU A 122 18.41 1.35 -4.44
N TYR A 123 18.41 0.35 -3.57
CA TYR A 123 19.17 -0.89 -3.76
C TYR A 123 18.76 -1.62 -5.05
N LEU A 124 17.47 -1.84 -5.28
CA LEU A 124 16.96 -2.54 -6.46
C LEU A 124 17.29 -1.77 -7.75
N ALA A 125 17.23 -0.44 -7.72
CA ALA A 125 17.57 0.39 -8.88
C ALA A 125 19.05 0.29 -9.31
N ALA A 126 19.92 -0.12 -8.39
CA ALA A 126 21.34 -0.35 -8.63
C ALA A 126 21.68 -1.83 -8.95
N ASN A 127 20.71 -2.74 -8.89
CA ASN A 127 20.96 -4.18 -9.08
C ASN A 127 20.89 -4.55 -10.56
N GLU A 128 21.94 -5.22 -11.07
CA GLU A 128 22.08 -5.57 -12.49
C GLU A 128 21.08 -6.62 -13.00
N MET A 129 20.45 -7.39 -12.11
CA MET A 129 19.44 -8.41 -12.45
C MET A 129 18.00 -7.87 -12.44
N VAL A 130 17.85 -6.58 -12.17
CA VAL A 130 16.57 -5.91 -12.00
C VAL A 130 16.44 -4.76 -12.99
N CYS A 131 15.25 -4.57 -13.52
CA CYS A 131 14.92 -3.41 -14.35
C CYS A 131 13.55 -2.82 -13.97
N ASN A 132 13.23 -1.67 -14.56
CA ASN A 132 11.94 -1.01 -14.39
C ASN A 132 11.48 -0.87 -12.93
N VAL A 133 12.37 -0.42 -12.04
CA VAL A 133 12.00 -0.18 -10.63
C VAL A 133 11.00 0.98 -10.55
N ARG A 134 9.80 0.68 -10.08
CA ARG A 134 8.67 1.61 -9.95
C ARG A 134 8.43 1.92 -8.48
N TYR A 135 9.00 3.01 -8.04
CA TYR A 135 8.80 3.58 -6.71
C TYR A 135 8.69 5.10 -6.83
N PRO A 136 7.59 5.73 -6.37
CA PRO A 136 7.38 7.16 -6.57
C PRO A 136 8.43 8.06 -5.91
N GLY A 137 9.20 7.53 -4.95
CA GLY A 137 10.31 8.22 -4.30
C GLY A 137 11.58 8.32 -5.13
N LEU A 138 11.73 7.55 -6.21
CA LEU A 138 12.84 7.68 -7.14
C LEU A 138 12.59 8.83 -8.11
N THR A 139 13.59 9.68 -8.35
CA THR A 139 13.48 10.81 -9.30
C THR A 139 13.26 10.37 -10.74
N SER A 140 13.61 9.12 -11.07
CA SER A 140 13.34 8.50 -12.36
C SER A 140 11.88 8.09 -12.57
N HIS A 141 11.06 8.08 -11.49
CA HIS A 141 9.65 7.70 -11.60
C HIS A 141 8.85 8.80 -12.30
N PRO A 142 8.04 8.49 -13.34
CA PRO A 142 7.33 9.50 -14.13
C PRO A 142 6.38 10.39 -13.30
N ASP A 143 5.79 9.84 -12.24
CA ASP A 143 4.89 10.56 -11.35
C ASP A 143 5.58 11.10 -10.07
N HIS A 144 6.92 11.19 -10.03
CA HIS A 144 7.64 11.63 -8.82
C HIS A 144 7.17 13.01 -8.35
N ALA A 145 7.05 13.98 -9.26
CA ALA A 145 6.61 15.34 -8.93
C ALA A 145 5.15 15.37 -8.41
N VAL A 146 4.27 14.54 -8.98
CA VAL A 146 2.89 14.40 -8.51
C VAL A 146 2.87 13.78 -7.12
N ALA A 147 3.63 12.70 -6.91
CA ALA A 147 3.72 12.01 -5.63
C ALA A 147 4.23 12.93 -4.51
N THR A 148 5.26 13.72 -4.79
CA THR A 148 5.80 14.73 -3.85
C THR A 148 4.73 15.77 -3.46
N GLY A 149 3.78 16.06 -4.33
CA GLY A 149 2.71 17.02 -4.06
C GLY A 149 1.51 16.47 -3.30
N ILE A 150 1.36 15.16 -3.17
CA ILE A 150 0.17 14.51 -2.59
C ILE A 150 0.46 13.53 -1.45
N LEU A 151 1.66 12.97 -1.39
CA LEU A 151 2.07 12.06 -0.33
C LEU A 151 2.78 12.83 0.78
N GLU A 152 2.58 12.38 2.01
CA GLU A 152 3.16 12.91 3.23
C GLU A 152 4.11 11.86 3.84
N HIS A 153 5.11 12.29 4.57
CA HIS A 153 6.07 11.43 5.31
C HIS A 153 6.92 10.46 4.46
N GLY A 154 6.80 10.49 3.14
CA GLY A 154 7.51 9.62 2.21
C GLY A 154 6.64 9.19 1.04
N PHE A 155 6.96 8.04 0.40
CA PHE A 155 6.37 7.65 -0.88
C PHE A 155 5.66 6.28 -0.84
N GLY A 156 5.30 5.82 0.35
CA GLY A 156 4.60 4.56 0.55
C GLY A 156 5.54 3.36 0.74
N PRO A 157 4.97 2.22 1.16
CA PRO A 157 5.73 1.02 1.53
C PRO A 157 5.95 0.03 0.38
N ALA A 158 5.40 0.29 -0.81
CA ALA A 158 5.38 -0.67 -1.92
C ALA A 158 6.33 -0.27 -3.04
N VAL A 159 7.15 -1.23 -3.48
CA VAL A 159 8.07 -1.11 -4.62
C VAL A 159 7.71 -2.18 -5.64
N GLU A 160 7.59 -1.83 -6.92
CA GLU A 160 7.51 -2.81 -8.00
C GLU A 160 8.78 -2.77 -8.84
N PHE A 161 9.20 -3.93 -9.35
CA PHE A 161 10.31 -4.07 -10.27
C PHE A 161 10.13 -5.28 -11.18
N ASP A 162 10.86 -5.31 -12.27
CA ASP A 162 10.87 -6.43 -13.19
C ASP A 162 12.23 -7.14 -13.13
N LEU A 163 12.21 -8.47 -13.25
CA LEU A 163 13.42 -9.28 -13.36
C LEU A 163 13.90 -9.33 -14.82
N ILE A 164 15.20 -9.32 -15.02
CA ILE A 164 15.84 -9.51 -16.34
C ILE A 164 16.00 -11.02 -16.59
N ASP A 165 15.46 -11.50 -17.71
CA ASP A 165 15.55 -12.89 -18.18
C ASP A 165 15.10 -13.97 -17.17
N ARG A 166 14.27 -13.59 -16.19
CA ARG A 166 13.72 -14.50 -15.16
C ARG A 166 12.25 -14.20 -14.90
N THR A 167 11.54 -15.20 -14.39
CA THR A 167 10.14 -15.07 -13.99
C THR A 167 10.00 -14.71 -12.51
N ALA A 168 8.89 -14.09 -12.18
CA ALA A 168 8.54 -13.79 -10.80
C ALA A 168 8.38 -15.06 -9.95
N GLY A 169 7.92 -16.16 -10.58
CA GLY A 169 7.80 -17.45 -9.91
C GLY A 169 9.12 -17.99 -9.44
N GLU A 170 10.15 -17.93 -10.30
CA GLU A 170 11.50 -18.41 -9.95
C GLU A 170 12.05 -17.66 -8.72
N LEU A 171 11.95 -16.32 -8.70
CA LEU A 171 12.42 -15.57 -7.54
C LEU A 171 11.62 -15.88 -6.27
N ILE A 172 10.28 -15.90 -6.36
CA ILE A 172 9.43 -16.17 -5.20
C ILE A 172 9.70 -17.55 -4.62
N GLU A 173 9.97 -18.56 -5.46
CA GLU A 173 10.27 -19.91 -5.00
C GLU A 173 11.69 -20.03 -4.40
N ALA A 174 12.63 -19.19 -4.82
CA ALA A 174 13.97 -19.13 -4.27
C ALA A 174 14.06 -18.39 -2.92
N LEU A 175 13.02 -17.63 -2.55
CA LEU A 175 12.99 -16.89 -1.30
C LEU A 175 12.49 -17.74 -0.12
N PRO A 176 12.89 -17.43 1.13
CA PRO A 176 12.31 -18.03 2.33
C PRO A 176 10.79 -17.85 2.38
N ASP A 177 10.10 -18.81 2.98
CA ASP A 177 8.63 -18.85 3.04
C ASP A 177 8.02 -17.59 3.67
N GLU A 178 8.67 -17.01 4.65
CA GLU A 178 8.22 -15.80 5.34
C GLU A 178 8.03 -14.61 4.39
N PHE A 179 8.90 -14.45 3.37
CA PHE A 179 8.78 -13.36 2.40
C PHE A 179 7.57 -13.50 1.46
N ARG A 180 6.99 -14.67 1.35
CA ARG A 180 5.83 -14.95 0.46
C ARG A 180 4.53 -15.17 1.22
N THR A 181 4.58 -15.55 2.50
CA THR A 181 3.40 -15.85 3.31
C THR A 181 3.00 -14.75 4.27
N SER A 182 3.95 -13.89 4.70
CA SER A 182 3.67 -12.78 5.60
C SER A 182 2.63 -11.81 5.05
N PRO A 183 1.80 -11.20 5.90
CA PRO A 183 0.84 -10.20 5.47
C PRO A 183 1.53 -8.92 4.98
N ALA A 184 0.99 -8.29 3.95
CA ALA A 184 1.44 -6.95 3.55
C ALA A 184 1.11 -5.94 4.67
N GLY A 185 2.10 -5.18 5.13
CA GLY A 185 1.99 -4.24 6.25
C GLY A 185 2.35 -4.83 7.60
N GLY A 186 2.76 -6.12 7.64
CA GLY A 186 3.34 -6.74 8.83
C GLY A 186 4.82 -6.41 9.03
N ALA A 187 5.43 -7.01 10.04
CA ALA A 187 6.83 -6.77 10.39
C ALA A 187 7.81 -7.29 9.32
N ILE A 188 7.46 -8.35 8.61
CA ILE A 188 8.31 -9.00 7.61
C ILE A 188 7.98 -8.46 6.21
N THR A 189 9.01 -8.12 5.45
CA THR A 189 8.88 -7.72 4.05
C THR A 189 8.24 -8.84 3.23
N ARG A 190 7.22 -8.49 2.45
CA ARG A 190 6.50 -9.42 1.58
C ARG A 190 6.82 -9.21 0.12
N LEU A 191 7.03 -10.31 -0.60
CA LEU A 191 7.11 -10.30 -2.06
C LEU A 191 5.94 -11.07 -2.68
N SER A 192 5.50 -10.63 -3.83
CA SER A 192 4.41 -11.25 -4.58
C SER A 192 4.55 -11.01 -6.08
N ALA A 193 3.89 -11.86 -6.90
CA ALA A 193 3.82 -11.75 -8.35
C ALA A 193 2.45 -11.16 -8.77
N PRO A 194 2.28 -9.83 -8.85
CA PRO A 194 0.99 -9.21 -9.09
C PRO A 194 0.43 -9.47 -10.50
N ARG A 195 1.30 -9.83 -11.45
CA ARG A 195 0.95 -10.20 -12.83
C ARG A 195 1.07 -11.69 -13.12
N GLY A 196 1.07 -12.50 -12.07
CA GLY A 196 1.23 -13.96 -12.16
C GLY A 196 2.69 -14.40 -12.17
N LYS A 197 2.92 -15.66 -11.80
CA LYS A 197 4.26 -16.24 -11.63
C LYS A 197 5.08 -16.33 -12.93
N GLN A 198 4.42 -16.38 -14.08
CA GLN A 198 5.07 -16.44 -15.41
C GLN A 198 5.56 -15.08 -15.92
N GLY A 199 5.08 -13.99 -15.33
CA GLY A 199 5.59 -12.65 -15.62
C GLY A 199 6.89 -12.37 -14.87
N SER A 200 7.58 -11.27 -15.22
CA SER A 200 8.82 -10.82 -14.56
C SER A 200 8.57 -9.87 -13.39
N THR A 201 7.33 -9.37 -13.23
CA THR A 201 7.02 -8.31 -12.25
C THR A 201 6.91 -8.86 -10.83
N ILE A 202 7.69 -8.28 -9.94
CA ILE A 202 7.62 -8.48 -8.48
C ILE A 202 7.05 -7.22 -7.85
N ARG A 203 6.19 -7.41 -6.84
CA ARG A 203 5.82 -6.36 -5.88
C ARG A 203 6.37 -6.72 -4.52
N LEU A 204 7.21 -5.85 -4.01
CA LEU A 204 7.74 -5.86 -2.66
C LEU A 204 6.89 -4.90 -1.81
N PHE A 205 6.44 -5.36 -0.67
CA PHE A 205 5.85 -4.53 0.38
C PHE A 205 6.81 -4.57 1.57
N ALA A 206 7.48 -3.45 1.83
CA ALA A 206 8.49 -3.38 2.89
C ALA A 206 7.85 -3.60 4.26
N GLY A 207 8.45 -4.49 5.04
CA GLY A 207 8.17 -4.70 6.45
C GLY A 207 8.87 -3.66 7.35
N THR A 208 8.95 -3.97 8.62
CA THR A 208 9.78 -3.23 9.59
C THR A 208 11.11 -3.94 9.88
N ASP A 209 11.39 -5.03 9.19
CA ASP A 209 12.65 -5.77 9.19
C ASP A 209 13.82 -4.93 8.64
N ASP A 210 15.05 -5.35 8.97
CA ASP A 210 16.25 -4.63 8.53
C ASP A 210 16.40 -4.68 7.00
N PRO A 211 16.41 -3.55 6.29
CA PRO A 211 16.52 -3.53 4.85
C PRO A 211 17.84 -4.11 4.32
N LEU A 212 18.91 -4.14 5.11
CA LEU A 212 20.17 -4.79 4.74
C LEU A 212 20.03 -6.31 4.71
N ILE A 213 19.28 -6.89 5.65
CA ILE A 213 18.99 -8.33 5.67
C ILE A 213 18.09 -8.69 4.49
N VAL A 214 17.06 -7.88 4.22
CA VAL A 214 16.18 -8.08 3.07
C VAL A 214 16.97 -8.00 1.76
N ALA A 215 17.81 -6.98 1.59
CA ALA A 215 18.65 -6.81 0.42
C ALA A 215 19.62 -7.99 0.21
N ALA A 216 20.28 -8.45 1.28
CA ALA A 216 21.17 -9.61 1.24
C ALA A 216 20.43 -10.91 0.85
N THR A 217 19.22 -11.10 1.37
CA THR A 217 18.36 -12.24 1.03
C THR A 217 17.94 -12.22 -0.43
N LEU A 218 17.55 -11.05 -0.94
CA LEU A 218 17.22 -10.86 -2.36
C LEU A 218 18.44 -11.11 -3.25
N ASP A 219 19.59 -10.58 -2.88
CA ASP A 219 20.85 -10.74 -3.64
C ASP A 219 21.24 -12.21 -3.75
N ASN A 220 21.18 -12.95 -2.65
CA ASN A 220 21.44 -14.39 -2.64
C ASN A 220 20.46 -15.17 -3.54
N ALA A 221 19.16 -14.86 -3.48
CA ALA A 221 18.17 -15.50 -4.30
C ALA A 221 18.39 -15.19 -5.80
N LEU A 222 18.65 -13.93 -6.15
CA LEU A 222 18.94 -13.51 -7.52
C LEU A 222 20.20 -14.16 -8.08
N ARG A 223 21.30 -14.20 -7.31
CA ARG A 223 22.55 -14.87 -7.74
C ARG A 223 22.37 -16.36 -7.96
N ASN A 224 21.63 -17.04 -7.11
CA ASN A 224 21.31 -18.44 -7.29
C ASN A 224 20.56 -18.69 -8.60
N LEU A 225 19.65 -17.79 -8.97
CA LEU A 225 18.95 -17.87 -10.26
C LEU A 225 19.88 -17.62 -11.46
N ALA A 226 20.92 -16.79 -11.31
CA ALA A 226 21.87 -16.50 -12.38
C ALA A 226 22.75 -17.72 -12.72
N THR A 227 22.89 -18.68 -11.79
CA THR A 227 23.74 -19.87 -11.96
C THR A 227 22.97 -21.08 -12.54
N LEU A 228 21.66 -20.97 -12.70
CA LEU A 228 20.77 -21.95 -13.34
C LEU A 228 20.53 -21.60 -14.82
#